data_1e3b96cfdbce0e9442f866c26f8ee1c3
#
_entry.id   1e3b96cfdbce0e9442f866c26f8ee1c3
#
_cell.length_a   1.000
_cell.length_b   1.000
_cell.length_c   1.000
_cell.angle_alpha   90.00
_cell.angle_beta   90.00
_cell.angle_gamma   90.00
#
_symmetry.space_group_name_H-M   'P 1'
#
loop_
_entity.id
_entity.type
_entity.pdbx_description
1 polymer ?
#
loop_
_entity_poly.entity_id
_entity_poly.type
_entity_poly.pdbx_seq_one_letter_code
_entity_poly.pdbx_strand_id
1 'polypeptide(L)'
;MAVDRHSTPAVAGVGPTDRIDATRAALIVYDACRRALTPADPARRAAMRPVLDAWVTLIGACRARALPIVYTTPVSRADGADVVLLPTDLSVQTGVPSLTNCIEGTPEAGFPDEIAPRPQDYVYLKRRPSAFYGTGVAELLRVLRRTVLVIGGGATNRGVETSVREAFSMDLDTVVVRDCCWGGDAAAHAYSLDTSMKMYARIRTLEQVRAMLA
;
A
#
# COMPACT_ATOMS: atom_id res chain seq x y z
N MET A 1 -5.85 17.19 25.77
CA MET A 1 -4.45 17.34 26.22
C MET A 1 -3.73 18.25 25.23
N ALA A 2 -3.32 19.44 25.66
CA ALA A 2 -2.47 20.30 24.85
C ALA A 2 -1.09 19.66 24.75
N VAL A 3 -0.64 19.36 23.52
CA VAL A 3 0.72 18.89 23.28
C VAL A 3 1.66 20.07 23.53
N ASP A 4 2.53 19.93 24.53
CA ASP A 4 3.58 20.91 24.78
C ASP A 4 4.54 20.94 23.57
N ARG A 5 4.49 22.04 22.82
CA ARG A 5 5.30 22.24 21.60
C ARG A 5 6.71 22.78 21.90
N HIS A 6 7.14 22.79 23.15
CA HIS A 6 8.38 23.48 23.55
C HIS A 6 9.64 22.65 23.43
N SER A 7 9.56 21.38 23.00
CA SER A 7 10.73 20.50 22.96
C SER A 7 11.31 20.22 21.55
N THR A 8 10.66 20.69 20.49
CA THR A 8 11.16 20.45 19.13
C THR A 8 11.80 21.73 18.58
N PRO A 9 13.10 21.69 18.19
CA PRO A 9 13.73 22.85 17.57
C PRO A 9 13.02 23.22 16.27
N ALA A 10 12.77 24.52 16.08
CA ALA A 10 12.24 25.02 14.82
C ALA A 10 13.29 24.84 13.71
N VAL A 11 12.99 24.03 12.70
CA VAL A 11 13.82 23.93 11.49
C VAL A 11 13.42 25.06 10.55
N ALA A 12 14.28 26.05 10.43
CA ALA A 12 14.03 27.21 9.58
C ALA A 12 14.03 26.80 8.08
N GLY A 13 13.01 27.22 7.34
CA GLY A 13 13.04 27.22 5.88
C GLY A 13 12.44 26.01 5.16
N VAL A 14 11.97 24.98 5.86
CA VAL A 14 11.32 23.80 5.21
C VAL A 14 9.92 23.60 5.79
N GLY A 15 8.95 24.29 5.20
CA GLY A 15 7.54 23.95 5.42
C GLY A 15 7.16 22.72 4.60
N PRO A 16 6.30 21.82 5.14
CA PRO A 16 5.78 20.70 4.35
C PRO A 16 5.00 21.22 3.13
N THR A 17 5.36 20.75 1.94
CA THR A 17 4.67 21.09 0.70
C THR A 17 3.70 19.99 0.32
N ASP A 18 2.53 20.34 -0.22
CA ASP A 18 1.56 19.36 -0.73
C ASP A 18 1.79 19.07 -2.22
N ARG A 19 3.03 18.76 -2.57
CA ARG A 19 3.47 18.39 -3.92
C ARG A 19 4.15 17.02 -3.90
N ILE A 20 4.18 16.37 -5.06
CA ILE A 20 4.94 15.14 -5.30
C ILE A 20 6.05 15.46 -6.29
N ASP A 21 7.29 15.37 -5.88
CA ASP A 21 8.42 15.40 -6.78
C ASP A 21 8.52 14.07 -7.53
N ALA A 22 8.06 14.05 -8.76
CA ALA A 22 8.04 12.84 -9.60
C ALA A 22 9.43 12.23 -9.80
N THR A 23 10.50 13.05 -9.76
CA THR A 23 11.89 12.57 -9.92
C THR A 23 12.36 11.75 -8.71
N ARG A 24 11.72 11.95 -7.56
CA ARG A 24 12.01 11.28 -6.29
C ARG A 24 10.92 10.30 -5.86
N ALA A 25 9.82 10.21 -6.61
CA ALA A 25 8.67 9.39 -6.27
C ALA A 25 8.73 7.98 -6.87
N ALA A 26 8.09 7.03 -6.19
CA ALA A 26 7.75 5.70 -6.70
C ALA A 26 6.32 5.35 -6.29
N LEU A 27 5.63 4.53 -7.10
CA LEU A 27 4.32 4.00 -6.78
C LEU A 27 4.46 2.57 -6.24
N ILE A 28 3.85 2.28 -5.08
CA ILE A 28 3.62 0.91 -4.61
C ILE A 28 2.16 0.52 -4.85
N VAL A 29 1.95 -0.46 -5.70
CA VAL A 29 0.67 -1.14 -5.92
C VAL A 29 0.60 -2.29 -4.90
N TYR A 30 0.04 -1.97 -3.71
CA TYR A 30 0.09 -2.86 -2.58
C TYR A 30 -1.05 -3.89 -2.64
N ASP A 31 -0.71 -5.16 -2.83
CA ASP A 31 -1.59 -6.34 -2.77
C ASP A 31 -2.85 -6.26 -3.65
N ALA A 32 -2.81 -5.48 -4.73
CA ALA A 32 -3.90 -5.32 -5.69
C ALA A 32 -4.06 -6.56 -6.61
N CYS A 33 -4.02 -7.75 -6.01
CA CYS A 33 -4.09 -9.03 -6.68
C CYS A 33 -5.53 -9.40 -7.11
N ARG A 34 -5.66 -10.41 -7.99
CA ARG A 34 -6.97 -10.88 -8.49
C ARG A 34 -7.90 -11.34 -7.39
N ARG A 35 -7.39 -12.03 -6.36
CA ARG A 35 -8.19 -12.43 -5.20
C ARG A 35 -8.91 -11.25 -4.55
N ALA A 36 -8.27 -10.09 -4.51
CA ALA A 36 -8.81 -8.90 -3.89
C ALA A 36 -9.73 -8.11 -4.84
N LEU A 37 -9.25 -7.80 -6.05
CA LEU A 37 -9.89 -6.84 -6.94
C LEU A 37 -10.86 -7.48 -7.94
N THR A 38 -10.63 -8.75 -8.32
CA THR A 38 -11.49 -9.50 -9.25
C THR A 38 -11.89 -10.87 -8.67
N PRO A 39 -12.46 -10.90 -7.44
CA PRO A 39 -12.86 -12.15 -6.81
C PRO A 39 -13.91 -12.90 -7.65
N ALA A 40 -14.03 -14.22 -7.44
CA ALA A 40 -15.00 -15.05 -8.16
C ALA A 40 -16.45 -14.63 -7.89
N ASP A 41 -16.75 -14.20 -6.66
CA ASP A 41 -18.08 -13.72 -6.29
C ASP A 41 -18.45 -12.43 -7.04
N PRO A 42 -19.57 -12.41 -7.82
CA PRO A 42 -19.95 -11.28 -8.66
C PRO A 42 -20.28 -10.01 -7.87
N ALA A 43 -20.89 -10.12 -6.69
CA ALA A 43 -21.27 -8.96 -5.89
C ALA A 43 -20.05 -8.29 -5.30
N ARG A 44 -19.11 -9.07 -4.78
CA ARG A 44 -17.81 -8.56 -4.29
C ARG A 44 -16.99 -7.97 -5.44
N ARG A 45 -17.00 -8.60 -6.62
CA ARG A 45 -16.31 -8.06 -7.81
C ARG A 45 -16.88 -6.71 -8.21
N ALA A 46 -18.21 -6.56 -8.23
CA ALA A 46 -18.88 -5.29 -8.53
C ALA A 46 -18.51 -4.21 -7.50
N ALA A 47 -18.47 -4.56 -6.21
CA ALA A 47 -18.08 -3.63 -5.16
C ALA A 47 -16.61 -3.16 -5.27
N MET A 48 -15.72 -3.98 -5.85
CA MET A 48 -14.31 -3.64 -6.05
C MET A 48 -14.03 -2.89 -7.37
N ARG A 49 -15.01 -2.79 -8.26
CA ARG A 49 -14.82 -2.13 -9.56
C ARG A 49 -14.35 -0.68 -9.44
N PRO A 50 -14.91 0.19 -8.59
CA PRO A 50 -14.43 1.56 -8.44
C PRO A 50 -12.96 1.63 -8.00
N VAL A 51 -12.53 0.71 -7.12
CA VAL A 51 -11.14 0.63 -6.66
C VAL A 51 -10.21 0.23 -7.80
N LEU A 52 -10.60 -0.74 -8.62
CA LEU A 52 -9.83 -1.16 -9.79
C LEU A 52 -9.71 -0.03 -10.82
N ASP A 53 -10.79 0.72 -11.08
CA ASP A 53 -10.79 1.88 -11.98
C ASP A 53 -9.87 3.00 -11.47
N ALA A 54 -9.86 3.22 -10.16
CA ALA A 54 -8.92 4.16 -9.52
C ALA A 54 -7.47 3.71 -9.72
N TRP A 55 -7.18 2.42 -9.59
CA TRP A 55 -5.84 1.87 -9.85
C TRP A 55 -5.41 2.04 -11.30
N VAL A 56 -6.27 1.76 -12.27
CA VAL A 56 -5.98 1.99 -13.71
C VAL A 56 -5.58 3.44 -13.93
N THR A 57 -6.34 4.37 -13.36
CA THR A 57 -6.11 5.82 -13.49
C THR A 57 -4.81 6.24 -12.82
N LEU A 58 -4.55 5.80 -11.59
CA LEU A 58 -3.34 6.15 -10.83
C LEU A 58 -2.08 5.64 -11.51
N ILE A 59 -2.07 4.36 -11.91
CA ILE A 59 -0.95 3.73 -12.61
C ILE A 59 -0.65 4.48 -13.92
N GLY A 60 -1.70 4.84 -14.68
CA GLY A 60 -1.58 5.65 -15.90
C GLY A 60 -0.92 7.01 -15.65
N ALA A 61 -1.36 7.72 -14.61
CA ALA A 61 -0.80 9.00 -14.21
C ALA A 61 0.68 8.89 -13.77
N CYS A 62 1.02 7.88 -12.97
CA CYS A 62 2.39 7.65 -12.54
C CYS A 62 3.31 7.28 -13.71
N ARG A 63 2.84 6.46 -14.66
CA ARG A 63 3.59 6.10 -15.87
C ARG A 63 3.86 7.31 -16.76
N ALA A 64 2.88 8.21 -16.91
CA ALA A 64 3.04 9.44 -17.68
C ALA A 64 4.14 10.36 -17.11
N ARG A 65 4.48 10.20 -15.84
CA ARG A 65 5.56 10.93 -15.14
C ARG A 65 6.81 10.07 -14.92
N ALA A 66 6.91 8.90 -15.57
CA ALA A 66 8.03 7.96 -15.48
C ALA A 66 8.37 7.51 -14.04
N LEU A 67 7.38 7.45 -13.14
CA LEU A 67 7.59 6.88 -11.82
C LEU A 67 7.89 5.38 -11.93
N PRO A 68 8.88 4.84 -11.20
CA PRO A 68 8.98 3.40 -10.99
C PRO A 68 7.72 2.87 -10.33
N ILE A 69 7.22 1.75 -10.83
CA ILE A 69 6.04 1.08 -10.28
C ILE A 69 6.47 -0.24 -9.66
N VAL A 70 6.13 -0.39 -8.39
CA VAL A 70 6.47 -1.55 -7.58
C VAL A 70 5.18 -2.25 -7.16
N TYR A 71 5.04 -3.49 -7.55
CA TYR A 71 3.91 -4.32 -7.16
C TYR A 71 4.32 -5.23 -6.01
N THR A 72 3.44 -5.37 -5.02
CA THR A 72 3.57 -6.42 -4.02
C THR A 72 2.37 -7.36 -4.09
N THR A 73 2.60 -8.65 -3.83
CA THR A 73 1.52 -9.63 -3.69
C THR A 73 1.76 -10.51 -2.47
N PRO A 74 0.72 -10.72 -1.64
CA PRO A 74 0.85 -11.52 -0.43
C PRO A 74 0.74 -13.00 -0.81
N VAL A 75 1.79 -13.76 -0.60
CA VAL A 75 1.82 -15.18 -0.94
C VAL A 75 2.36 -16.03 0.19
N SER A 76 1.91 -17.28 0.24
CA SER A 76 2.47 -18.34 1.04
C SER A 76 2.72 -19.58 0.18
N ARG A 77 3.62 -20.44 0.63
CA ARG A 77 3.90 -21.72 0.00
C ARG A 77 2.64 -22.61 0.04
N ALA A 78 2.50 -23.46 -0.95
CA ALA A 78 1.38 -24.42 -1.01
C ALA A 78 1.40 -25.45 0.14
N ASP A 79 2.59 -25.75 0.69
CA ASP A 79 2.76 -26.64 1.85
C ASP A 79 2.49 -25.94 3.20
N GLY A 80 2.24 -24.64 3.20
CA GLY A 80 1.96 -23.86 4.40
C GLY A 80 3.16 -23.62 5.31
N ALA A 81 4.38 -23.99 4.93
CA ALA A 81 5.57 -23.94 5.79
C ALA A 81 5.96 -22.52 6.23
N ASP A 82 5.48 -21.47 5.54
CA ASP A 82 5.76 -20.06 5.81
C ASP A 82 4.53 -19.27 6.35
N VAL A 83 3.43 -19.97 6.64
CA VAL A 83 2.21 -19.37 7.23
C VAL A 83 2.51 -18.88 8.65
N VAL A 84 1.99 -17.70 8.98
CA VAL A 84 2.12 -17.12 10.31
C VAL A 84 1.12 -17.81 11.26
N LEU A 85 1.64 -18.59 12.21
CA LEU A 85 0.86 -19.30 13.22
C LEU A 85 0.97 -18.70 14.63
N LEU A 86 1.37 -17.41 14.72
CA LEU A 86 1.46 -16.72 16.01
C LEU A 86 0.07 -16.57 16.62
N PRO A 87 -0.07 -16.82 17.94
CA PRO A 87 -1.32 -16.58 18.63
C PRO A 87 -1.59 -15.08 18.72
N THR A 88 -2.69 -14.68 18.13
CA THR A 88 -3.26 -13.33 18.25
C THR A 88 -4.70 -13.45 18.72
N ASP A 89 -5.30 -12.39 19.25
CA ASP A 89 -6.71 -12.44 19.67
C ASP A 89 -7.60 -12.95 18.54
N LEU A 90 -7.37 -12.46 17.32
CA LEU A 90 -8.13 -12.93 16.15
C LEU A 90 -7.95 -14.42 15.89
N SER A 91 -6.71 -14.93 15.89
CA SER A 91 -6.45 -16.34 15.61
C SER A 91 -6.93 -17.25 16.74
N VAL A 92 -6.82 -16.83 17.99
CA VAL A 92 -7.32 -17.56 19.16
C VAL A 92 -8.85 -17.64 19.14
N GLN A 93 -9.54 -16.56 18.80
CA GLN A 93 -11.00 -16.52 18.77
C GLN A 93 -11.60 -17.27 17.56
N THR A 94 -10.93 -17.25 16.42
CA THR A 94 -11.50 -17.79 15.17
C THR A 94 -10.95 -19.16 14.79
N GLY A 95 -9.84 -19.61 15.39
CA GLY A 95 -9.12 -20.81 15.00
C GLY A 95 -8.42 -20.72 13.63
N VAL A 96 -8.36 -19.53 13.03
CA VAL A 96 -7.79 -19.29 11.70
C VAL A 96 -6.54 -18.41 11.82
N PRO A 97 -5.47 -18.65 11.05
CA PRO A 97 -4.31 -17.76 11.01
C PRO A 97 -4.72 -16.31 10.75
N SER A 98 -4.16 -15.37 11.51
CA SER A 98 -4.46 -13.93 11.39
C SER A 98 -4.07 -13.34 10.04
N LEU A 99 -3.17 -14.01 9.33
CA LEU A 99 -2.68 -13.61 8.02
C LEU A 99 -2.96 -14.72 7.00
N THR A 100 -3.80 -14.42 6.02
CA THR A 100 -4.16 -15.34 4.92
C THR A 100 -3.65 -14.78 3.60
N ASN A 101 -2.60 -15.37 3.07
CA ASN A 101 -2.01 -15.02 1.79
C ASN A 101 -2.65 -15.82 0.62
N CYS A 102 -2.36 -15.44 -0.61
CA CYS A 102 -2.58 -16.29 -1.77
C CYS A 102 -1.58 -17.46 -1.76
N ILE A 103 -1.87 -18.54 -2.46
CA ILE A 103 -0.87 -19.56 -2.74
C ILE A 103 0.05 -19.06 -3.87
N GLU A 104 1.35 -19.11 -3.66
CA GLU A 104 2.33 -18.71 -4.66
C GLU A 104 2.14 -19.47 -5.99
N GLY A 105 2.21 -18.75 -7.11
CA GLY A 105 2.02 -19.31 -8.45
C GLY A 105 0.59 -19.52 -8.89
N THR A 106 -0.42 -19.25 -8.01
CA THR A 106 -1.82 -19.36 -8.41
C THR A 106 -2.31 -18.09 -9.13
N PRO A 107 -3.34 -18.20 -9.99
CA PRO A 107 -3.93 -17.04 -10.68
C PRO A 107 -4.39 -15.93 -9.73
N GLU A 108 -4.88 -16.28 -8.54
CA GLU A 108 -5.37 -15.36 -7.52
C GLU A 108 -4.27 -14.45 -6.96
N ALA A 109 -3.01 -14.92 -6.96
CA ALA A 109 -1.83 -14.15 -6.56
C ALA A 109 -1.38 -13.15 -7.64
N GLY A 110 -1.80 -13.36 -8.88
CA GLY A 110 -1.54 -12.45 -10.00
C GLY A 110 -2.37 -11.16 -9.91
N PHE A 111 -2.15 -10.26 -10.87
CA PHE A 111 -2.84 -8.97 -10.95
C PHE A 111 -3.94 -9.01 -12.01
N PRO A 112 -5.04 -8.24 -11.86
CA PRO A 112 -6.01 -8.01 -12.94
C PRO A 112 -5.34 -7.52 -14.21
N ASP A 113 -5.86 -7.89 -15.38
CA ASP A 113 -5.23 -7.58 -16.68
C ASP A 113 -5.12 -6.06 -16.91
N GLU A 114 -6.09 -5.30 -16.41
CA GLU A 114 -6.15 -3.83 -16.54
C GLU A 114 -4.98 -3.12 -15.83
N ILE A 115 -4.42 -3.76 -14.81
CA ILE A 115 -3.30 -3.22 -14.01
C ILE A 115 -2.09 -4.15 -13.98
N ALA A 116 -2.01 -5.10 -14.90
CA ALA A 116 -0.89 -6.04 -14.93
C ALA A 116 0.48 -5.33 -15.03
N PRO A 117 1.48 -5.81 -14.31
CA PRO A 117 2.83 -5.24 -14.39
C PRO A 117 3.40 -5.39 -15.80
N ARG A 118 4.14 -4.38 -16.24
CA ARG A 118 4.89 -4.38 -17.50
C ARG A 118 6.32 -4.87 -17.26
N PRO A 119 7.07 -5.25 -18.30
CA PRO A 119 8.45 -5.77 -18.14
C PRO A 119 9.40 -4.84 -17.38
N GLN A 120 9.16 -3.52 -17.39
CA GLN A 120 9.96 -2.54 -16.65
C GLN A 120 9.52 -2.32 -15.21
N ASP A 121 8.38 -2.86 -14.78
CA ASP A 121 7.87 -2.73 -13.43
C ASP A 121 8.52 -3.77 -12.51
N TYR A 122 8.54 -3.49 -11.23
CA TYR A 122 9.12 -4.38 -10.22
C TYR A 122 8.02 -5.15 -9.51
N VAL A 123 8.20 -6.47 -9.33
CA VAL A 123 7.23 -7.34 -8.65
C VAL A 123 7.90 -8.05 -7.49
N TYR A 124 7.36 -7.89 -6.28
CA TYR A 124 7.85 -8.53 -5.07
C TYR A 124 6.78 -9.42 -4.42
N LEU A 125 7.18 -10.63 -4.13
CA LEU A 125 6.39 -11.55 -3.30
C LEU A 125 6.66 -11.23 -1.84
N LYS A 126 5.61 -11.12 -1.03
CA LYS A 126 5.77 -10.88 0.40
C LYS A 126 5.03 -11.91 1.26
N ARG A 127 5.58 -12.19 2.42
CA ARG A 127 5.09 -13.19 3.39
C ARG A 127 4.49 -12.54 4.64
N ARG A 128 4.69 -11.24 4.83
CA ARG A 128 4.32 -10.48 6.04
C ARG A 128 3.55 -9.22 5.65
N PRO A 129 2.88 -8.54 6.61
CA PRO A 129 2.01 -7.39 6.29
C PRO A 129 2.73 -6.24 5.60
N SER A 130 3.93 -5.85 6.04
CA SER A 130 4.64 -4.73 5.43
C SER A 130 5.09 -5.03 3.99
N ALA A 131 5.07 -4.00 3.14
CA ALA A 131 5.67 -4.03 1.81
C ALA A 131 7.20 -4.17 1.86
N PHE A 132 7.82 -3.80 2.99
CA PHE A 132 9.27 -3.72 3.13
C PHE A 132 9.87 -4.92 3.84
N TYR A 133 9.18 -5.42 4.88
CA TYR A 133 9.72 -6.51 5.69
C TYR A 133 9.91 -7.81 4.90
N GLY A 134 11.15 -8.27 4.82
CA GLY A 134 11.51 -9.50 4.11
C GLY A 134 11.34 -9.43 2.58
N THR A 135 11.35 -8.21 2.02
CA THR A 135 11.34 -7.96 0.57
C THR A 135 12.57 -7.12 0.17
N GLY A 136 12.78 -6.93 -1.11
CA GLY A 136 13.82 -6.02 -1.62
C GLY A 136 13.32 -4.59 -1.90
N VAL A 137 12.10 -4.22 -1.46
CA VAL A 137 11.50 -2.93 -1.84
C VAL A 137 12.27 -1.74 -1.27
N ALA A 138 12.65 -1.77 0.01
CA ALA A 138 13.44 -0.69 0.63
C ALA A 138 14.79 -0.50 -0.09
N GLU A 139 15.47 -1.59 -0.40
CA GLU A 139 16.72 -1.59 -1.15
C GLU A 139 16.54 -1.00 -2.55
N LEU A 140 15.47 -1.40 -3.27
CA LEU A 140 15.13 -0.86 -4.59
C LEU A 140 14.94 0.66 -4.53
N LEU A 141 14.14 1.15 -3.57
CA LEU A 141 13.88 2.59 -3.44
C LEU A 141 15.18 3.37 -3.18
N ARG A 142 16.06 2.83 -2.33
CA ARG A 142 17.38 3.41 -2.05
C ARG A 142 18.25 3.48 -3.31
N VAL A 143 18.36 2.38 -4.07
CA VAL A 143 19.14 2.31 -5.32
C VAL A 143 18.60 3.28 -6.37
N LEU A 144 17.28 3.36 -6.49
CA LEU A 144 16.61 4.29 -7.42
C LEU A 144 16.54 5.74 -6.89
N ARG A 145 17.06 5.99 -5.67
CA ARG A 145 17.02 7.31 -5.01
C ARG A 145 15.59 7.85 -4.88
N ARG A 146 14.63 6.99 -4.55
CA ARG A 146 13.22 7.35 -4.36
C ARG A 146 12.96 7.57 -2.88
N THR A 147 12.56 8.78 -2.52
CA THR A 147 12.28 9.21 -1.15
C THR A 147 10.85 9.68 -0.96
N VAL A 148 10.06 9.67 -2.03
CA VAL A 148 8.62 9.94 -2.00
C VAL A 148 7.89 8.67 -2.41
N LEU A 149 6.94 8.24 -1.61
CA LEU A 149 6.17 7.03 -1.81
C LEU A 149 4.71 7.36 -2.06
N VAL A 150 4.17 6.94 -3.21
CA VAL A 150 2.73 6.91 -3.45
C VAL A 150 2.27 5.47 -3.23
N ILE A 151 1.27 5.26 -2.38
CA ILE A 151 0.81 3.90 -2.02
C ILE A 151 -0.71 3.86 -1.90
N GLY A 152 -1.30 2.74 -2.27
CA GLY A 152 -2.66 2.33 -1.98
C GLY A 152 -2.71 0.82 -1.86
N GLY A 153 -3.83 0.24 -1.47
CA GLY A 153 -3.98 -1.22 -1.38
C GLY A 153 -4.92 -1.69 -0.27
N GLY A 154 -4.83 -2.96 0.06
CA GLY A 154 -5.64 -3.60 1.11
C GLY A 154 -4.97 -4.79 1.80
N ALA A 155 -5.41 -5.09 3.03
CA ALA A 155 -6.39 -4.30 3.79
C ALA A 155 -5.75 -3.03 4.35
N THR A 156 -6.48 -1.90 4.26
CA THR A 156 -6.03 -0.57 4.66
C THR A 156 -5.51 -0.54 6.10
N ASN A 157 -6.31 -1.03 7.04
CA ASN A 157 -6.00 -1.06 8.49
C ASN A 157 -5.00 -2.15 8.91
N ARG A 158 -4.39 -2.83 7.95
CA ARG A 158 -3.40 -3.89 8.20
C ARG A 158 -2.12 -3.59 7.43
N GLY A 159 -1.95 -4.18 6.26
CA GLY A 159 -0.72 -4.12 5.51
C GLY A 159 -0.37 -2.74 4.95
N VAL A 160 -1.35 -1.95 4.50
CA VAL A 160 -1.10 -0.56 4.05
C VAL A 160 -0.62 0.28 5.24
N GLU A 161 -1.36 0.28 6.35
CA GLU A 161 -0.98 1.05 7.54
C GLU A 161 0.37 0.60 8.11
N THR A 162 0.64 -0.72 8.17
CA THR A 162 1.94 -1.25 8.59
C THR A 162 3.07 -0.72 7.68
N SER A 163 2.86 -0.74 6.36
CA SER A 163 3.84 -0.24 5.39
C SER A 163 4.06 1.28 5.52
N VAL A 164 2.99 2.05 5.75
CA VAL A 164 3.08 3.50 5.97
C VAL A 164 3.89 3.85 7.21
N ARG A 165 3.67 3.14 8.32
CA ARG A 165 4.43 3.34 9.58
C ARG A 165 5.91 2.99 9.42
N GLU A 166 6.20 1.90 8.68
CA GLU A 166 7.58 1.51 8.40
C GLU A 166 8.26 2.48 7.43
N ALA A 167 7.54 2.95 6.38
CA ALA A 167 8.02 3.98 5.47
C ALA A 167 8.39 5.29 6.20
N PHE A 168 7.55 5.73 7.15
CA PHE A 168 7.83 6.88 8.00
C PHE A 168 9.11 6.69 8.82
N SER A 169 9.31 5.47 9.38
CA SER A 169 10.53 5.14 10.13
C SER A 169 11.80 5.07 9.26
N MET A 170 11.63 5.02 7.92
CA MET A 170 12.70 5.06 6.93
C MET A 170 12.85 6.45 6.28
N ASP A 171 12.25 7.50 6.85
CA ASP A 171 12.26 8.87 6.32
C ASP A 171 11.69 9.01 4.89
N LEU A 172 10.75 8.14 4.52
CA LEU A 172 10.05 8.24 3.24
C LEU A 172 8.81 9.15 3.36
N ASP A 173 8.77 10.20 2.57
CA ASP A 173 7.59 11.04 2.41
C ASP A 173 6.48 10.24 1.72
N THR A 174 5.42 9.92 2.46
CA THR A 174 4.40 8.98 1.98
C THR A 174 3.07 9.68 1.69
N VAL A 175 2.49 9.36 0.53
CA VAL A 175 1.15 9.76 0.11
C VAL A 175 0.29 8.52 -0.08
N VAL A 176 -0.76 8.38 0.71
CA VAL A 176 -1.75 7.28 0.57
C VAL A 176 -2.89 7.76 -0.32
N VAL A 177 -3.18 6.99 -1.37
CA VAL A 177 -4.29 7.27 -2.30
C VAL A 177 -5.53 6.53 -1.82
N ARG A 178 -6.44 7.26 -1.17
CA ARG A 178 -7.60 6.64 -0.50
C ARG A 178 -8.52 5.87 -1.45
N ASP A 179 -8.71 6.34 -2.69
CA ASP A 179 -9.55 5.70 -3.69
C ASP A 179 -8.98 4.36 -4.17
N CYS A 180 -7.69 4.13 -3.96
CA CYS A 180 -6.99 2.88 -4.24
C CYS A 180 -6.89 1.97 -3.01
N CYS A 181 -7.55 2.31 -1.90
CA CYS A 181 -7.53 1.54 -0.66
C CYS A 181 -8.85 0.82 -0.41
N TRP A 182 -8.79 -0.36 0.25
CA TRP A 182 -9.96 -1.11 0.68
C TRP A 182 -9.69 -1.89 1.97
N GLY A 183 -10.75 -2.25 2.68
CA GLY A 183 -10.71 -3.06 3.90
C GLY A 183 -11.98 -3.89 4.06
N GLY A 184 -11.89 -4.98 4.80
CA GLY A 184 -13.05 -5.84 5.10
C GLY A 184 -13.94 -5.28 6.21
N ASP A 185 -13.40 -4.40 7.06
CA ASP A 185 -14.11 -3.69 8.12
C ASP A 185 -14.14 -2.21 7.77
N ALA A 186 -15.33 -1.67 7.52
CA ALA A 186 -15.52 -0.29 7.09
C ALA A 186 -15.10 0.74 8.16
N ALA A 187 -15.34 0.45 9.43
CA ALA A 187 -14.98 1.35 10.52
C ALA A 187 -13.45 1.40 10.71
N ALA A 188 -12.79 0.24 10.69
CA ALA A 188 -11.33 0.16 10.78
C ALA A 188 -10.65 0.80 9.55
N HIS A 189 -11.20 0.59 8.35
CA HIS A 189 -10.74 1.23 7.12
C HIS A 189 -10.83 2.76 7.22
N ALA A 190 -11.97 3.29 7.62
CA ALA A 190 -12.18 4.73 7.79
C ALA A 190 -11.25 5.30 8.87
N TYR A 191 -11.14 4.64 10.03
CA TYR A 191 -10.26 5.07 11.11
C TYR A 191 -8.79 5.16 10.68
N SER A 192 -8.31 4.17 9.92
CA SER A 192 -6.93 4.18 9.38
C SER A 192 -6.69 5.39 8.49
N LEU A 193 -7.60 5.68 7.55
CA LEU A 193 -7.45 6.79 6.61
C LEU A 193 -7.68 8.16 7.23
N ASP A 194 -8.67 8.27 8.12
CA ASP A 194 -9.13 9.57 8.63
C ASP A 194 -8.47 9.97 9.94
N THR A 195 -7.79 9.03 10.61
CA THR A 195 -7.17 9.28 11.91
C THR A 195 -5.74 8.72 11.99
N SER A 196 -5.59 7.40 11.95
CA SER A 196 -4.33 6.74 12.33
C SER A 196 -3.16 7.09 11.41
N MET A 197 -3.32 6.96 10.10
CA MET A 197 -2.23 7.20 9.14
C MET A 197 -1.90 8.68 8.92
N LYS A 198 -2.76 9.62 9.31
CA LYS A 198 -2.50 11.06 9.13
C LYS A 198 -1.27 11.57 9.89
N MET A 199 -0.84 10.85 10.90
CA MET A 199 0.41 11.16 11.61
C MET A 199 1.66 10.78 10.79
N TYR A 200 1.53 9.82 9.88
CA TYR A 200 2.66 9.19 9.20
C TYR A 200 2.69 9.45 7.70
N ALA A 201 1.58 9.91 7.13
CA ALA A 201 1.43 10.10 5.69
C ALA A 201 0.41 11.20 5.35
N ARG A 202 0.49 11.70 4.14
CA ARG A 202 -0.54 12.54 3.52
C ARG A 202 -1.61 11.63 2.91
N ILE A 203 -2.85 11.72 3.37
CA ILE A 203 -3.98 10.96 2.81
C ILE A 203 -4.67 11.86 1.77
N ARG A 204 -4.69 11.41 0.51
CA ARG A 204 -5.21 12.21 -0.62
C ARG A 204 -6.16 11.40 -1.47
N THR A 205 -7.11 12.07 -2.13
CA THR A 205 -7.92 11.48 -3.19
C THR A 205 -7.08 11.26 -4.45
N LEU A 206 -7.55 10.40 -5.34
CA LEU A 206 -6.93 10.18 -6.65
C LEU A 206 -6.79 11.48 -7.44
N GLU A 207 -7.82 12.34 -7.41
CA GLU A 207 -7.82 13.64 -8.08
C GLU A 207 -6.71 14.55 -7.52
N GLN A 208 -6.62 14.64 -6.18
CA GLN A 208 -5.56 15.42 -5.52
C GLN A 208 -4.17 14.90 -5.89
N VAL A 209 -3.96 13.57 -5.88
CA VAL A 209 -2.65 12.99 -6.25
C VAL A 209 -2.30 13.28 -7.70
N ARG A 210 -3.26 13.23 -8.61
CA ARG A 210 -3.04 13.61 -10.00
C ARG A 210 -2.63 15.09 -10.16
N ALA A 211 -3.26 15.97 -9.40
CA ALA A 211 -2.88 17.38 -9.36
C ALA A 211 -1.49 17.60 -8.72
N MET A 212 -1.13 16.82 -7.70
CA MET A 212 0.19 16.88 -7.05
C MET A 212 1.33 16.38 -7.96
N LEU A 213 1.03 15.52 -8.93
CA LEU A 213 1.95 14.99 -9.93
C LEU A 213 2.05 15.91 -11.18
N ALA A 214 1.21 16.92 -11.28
CA ALA A 214 1.11 17.82 -12.46
C ALA A 214 2.34 18.70 -12.67
#